data_0a6e21c8d3e4fe125e1e029ff8108331
#
_entry.id   0a6e21c8d3e4fe125e1e029ff8108331
#
_cell.length_a   1.000
_cell.length_b   1.000
_cell.length_c   1.000
_cell.angle_alpha   90.00
_cell.angle_beta   90.00
_cell.angle_gamma   90.00
#
_symmetry.space_group_name_H-M   'P 1'
#
loop_
_entity.id
_entity.type
_entity.pdbx_description
1 polymer ?
#
loop_
_entity_poly.entity_id
_entity_poly.type
_entity_poly.pdbx_seq_one_letter_code
_entity_poly.pdbx_strand_id
1 'polypeptide(L)'
;DARRQRQMCIRDSSIPGAAITHLQIEGVDHEFSTLKGVKDDVADIIMNLKKVRFKLMDNNPDKINLTFKGKSVVTAKDLQNASNQFKILNPKQYITEVNSSGKLEMEIRIGIGMGYVPSEENDLPNLPLGTLSIDSIFNPVTKVTYDVKPVPGAKEPIEILTMNVKTDGSISPKDAISYSATYIREHLKFVEAIANPEILEISKGVSDETLALRNLLNQAIDEMELSVRSFNCLQAAGIKYIHELVSKEENQMLKYKNFGRKSLTELVDKLSSMGLHFGMDISKIMAEEG
;
A
#
# COMPACT_ATOMS: atom_id res chain seq x y z
N ASP A 1 21.35 27.87 -2.69
CA ASP A 1 20.41 27.05 -3.47
C ASP A 1 19.57 26.04 -2.63
N ALA A 2 19.22 26.46 -1.39
CA ALA A 2 18.43 25.65 -0.46
C ALA A 2 17.00 25.33 -0.96
N ARG A 3 16.47 26.06 -1.93
CA ARG A 3 15.16 25.79 -2.54
C ARG A 3 15.22 24.58 -3.49
N ARG A 4 16.29 24.42 -4.28
CA ARG A 4 16.49 23.25 -5.14
C ARG A 4 16.74 21.99 -4.33
N GLN A 5 17.51 22.06 -3.24
CA GLN A 5 17.70 20.93 -2.34
C GLN A 5 16.40 20.50 -1.64
N ARG A 6 15.52 21.43 -1.24
CA ARG A 6 14.21 21.07 -0.66
C ARG A 6 13.28 20.41 -1.67
N GLN A 7 13.25 20.84 -2.92
CA GLN A 7 12.47 20.19 -3.97
C GLN A 7 13.01 18.80 -4.32
N MET A 8 14.33 18.61 -4.38
CA MET A 8 14.92 17.28 -4.59
C MET A 8 14.56 16.30 -3.45
N CYS A 9 14.63 16.73 -2.18
CA CYS A 9 14.30 15.85 -1.04
C CYS A 9 12.82 15.41 -0.99
N ILE A 10 11.89 16.22 -1.50
CA ILE A 10 10.45 15.87 -1.56
C ILE A 10 10.19 14.92 -2.75
N ARG A 11 10.86 15.12 -3.87
CA ARG A 11 10.67 14.33 -5.09
C ARG A 11 11.20 12.91 -4.97
N ASP A 12 12.28 12.72 -4.24
CA ASP A 12 13.03 11.46 -4.19
C ASP A 12 12.76 10.62 -2.92
N SER A 13 11.64 10.89 -2.23
CA SER A 13 11.25 10.07 -1.07
C SER A 13 10.81 8.68 -1.52
N SER A 14 11.47 7.66 -0.99
CA SER A 14 11.18 6.25 -1.29
C SER A 14 10.13 5.64 -0.36
N ILE A 15 9.59 6.40 0.60
CA ILE A 15 8.56 5.92 1.52
C ILE A 15 7.19 6.10 0.87
N PRO A 16 6.40 5.04 0.68
CA PRO A 16 5.07 5.15 0.09
C PRO A 16 4.10 5.87 1.01
N GLY A 17 3.17 6.58 0.41
CA GLY A 17 2.10 7.28 1.09
C GLY A 17 0.83 7.33 0.26
N ALA A 18 -0.23 7.92 0.82
CA ALA A 18 -1.52 8.09 0.16
C ALA A 18 -1.82 9.57 -0.05
N ALA A 19 -2.33 9.91 -1.22
CA ALA A 19 -2.75 11.27 -1.56
C ALA A 19 -3.91 11.25 -2.57
N ILE A 20 -4.61 12.38 -2.68
CA ILE A 20 -5.62 12.57 -3.73
C ILE A 20 -4.89 12.74 -5.06
N THR A 21 -5.29 11.97 -6.06
CA THR A 21 -4.72 11.98 -7.41
C THR A 21 -5.66 12.64 -8.43
N HIS A 22 -6.98 12.46 -8.26
CA HIS A 22 -7.97 12.98 -9.19
C HIS A 22 -9.18 13.53 -8.44
N LEU A 23 -9.78 14.56 -9.05
CA LEU A 23 -11.01 15.18 -8.60
C LEU A 23 -11.94 15.36 -9.82
N GLN A 24 -13.19 14.96 -9.68
CA GLN A 24 -14.23 15.28 -10.62
C GLN A 24 -15.34 16.00 -9.88
N ILE A 25 -15.80 17.14 -10.41
CA ILE A 25 -16.91 17.92 -9.85
C ILE A 25 -17.97 18.08 -10.94
N GLU A 26 -19.23 17.85 -10.61
CA GLU A 26 -20.33 17.99 -11.56
C GLU A 26 -20.41 19.43 -12.08
N GLY A 27 -20.35 19.59 -13.41
CA GLY A 27 -20.42 20.91 -14.09
C GLY A 27 -19.11 21.70 -14.11
N VAL A 28 -17.97 21.03 -13.87
CA VAL A 28 -16.62 21.62 -13.94
C VAL A 28 -15.80 20.91 -15.00
N ASP A 29 -15.25 21.68 -15.94
CA ASP A 29 -14.39 21.15 -17.01
C ASP A 29 -12.90 21.50 -16.81
N HIS A 30 -12.59 22.50 -15.97
CA HIS A 30 -11.21 22.93 -15.71
C HIS A 30 -11.08 23.55 -14.31
N GLU A 31 -9.86 23.58 -13.78
CA GLU A 31 -9.52 23.99 -12.42
C GLU A 31 -9.81 25.47 -12.08
N PHE A 32 -9.92 26.34 -13.09
CA PHE A 32 -10.24 27.77 -12.92
C PHE A 32 -11.74 28.07 -12.97
N SER A 33 -12.60 27.06 -12.91
CA SER A 33 -14.04 27.20 -12.91
C SER A 33 -14.55 27.70 -11.54
N THR A 34 -15.65 28.46 -11.57
CA THR A 34 -16.41 28.84 -10.38
C THR A 34 -17.70 28.05 -10.28
N LEU A 35 -18.09 27.67 -9.08
CA LEU A 35 -19.30 26.88 -8.83
C LEU A 35 -20.41 27.75 -8.25
N LYS A 36 -21.60 27.73 -8.87
CA LYS A 36 -22.77 28.46 -8.35
C LYS A 36 -23.19 27.89 -6.99
N GLY A 37 -23.20 28.74 -5.95
CA GLY A 37 -23.62 28.33 -4.63
C GLY A 37 -22.54 27.65 -3.79
N VAL A 38 -21.31 27.65 -4.25
CA VAL A 38 -20.11 27.28 -3.48
C VAL A 38 -19.28 28.53 -3.27
N LYS A 39 -18.68 28.68 -2.09
CA LYS A 39 -17.95 29.88 -1.68
C LYS A 39 -16.59 29.99 -2.33
N ASP A 40 -15.88 28.87 -2.40
CA ASP A 40 -14.51 28.79 -2.89
C ASP A 40 -14.47 28.35 -4.35
N ASP A 41 -13.47 28.82 -5.09
CA ASP A 41 -13.22 28.37 -6.48
C ASP A 41 -12.66 26.93 -6.50
N VAL A 42 -12.72 26.29 -7.66
CA VAL A 42 -12.23 24.91 -7.83
C VAL A 42 -10.75 24.80 -7.48
N ALA A 43 -9.93 25.79 -7.82
CA ALA A 43 -8.51 25.85 -7.48
C ALA A 43 -8.29 25.88 -5.95
N ASP A 44 -9.10 26.64 -5.20
CA ASP A 44 -9.03 26.69 -3.73
C ASP A 44 -9.46 25.35 -3.11
N ILE A 45 -10.51 24.72 -3.66
CA ILE A 45 -10.95 23.39 -3.24
C ILE A 45 -9.81 22.38 -3.43
N ILE A 46 -9.15 22.36 -4.59
CA ILE A 46 -8.00 21.49 -4.88
C ILE A 46 -6.87 21.76 -3.86
N MET A 47 -6.51 23.00 -3.62
CA MET A 47 -5.46 23.36 -2.65
C MET A 47 -5.81 22.91 -1.22
N ASN A 48 -7.08 22.95 -0.84
CA ASN A 48 -7.52 22.48 0.47
C ASN A 48 -7.54 20.96 0.56
N LEU A 49 -7.94 20.26 -0.51
CA LEU A 49 -7.91 18.79 -0.64
C LEU A 49 -6.48 18.25 -0.54
N LYS A 50 -5.49 18.90 -1.15
CA LYS A 50 -4.07 18.55 -1.04
C LYS A 50 -3.52 18.57 0.40
N LYS A 51 -4.16 19.30 1.31
CA LYS A 51 -3.79 19.37 2.73
C LYS A 51 -4.35 18.21 3.54
N VAL A 52 -5.30 17.43 3.01
CA VAL A 52 -5.87 16.27 3.70
C VAL A 52 -4.83 15.17 3.78
N ARG A 53 -4.71 14.55 4.96
CA ARG A 53 -3.76 13.46 5.22
C ARG A 53 -4.49 12.17 5.49
N PHE A 54 -4.09 11.15 4.74
CA PHE A 54 -4.70 9.82 4.74
C PHE A 54 -3.76 8.79 5.35
N LYS A 55 -4.33 7.88 6.13
CA LYS A 55 -3.69 6.62 6.47
C LYS A 55 -4.55 5.51 5.89
N LEU A 56 -4.04 4.80 4.91
CA LEU A 56 -4.72 3.65 4.32
C LEU A 56 -4.80 2.50 5.34
N MET A 57 -5.90 1.80 5.32
CA MET A 57 -6.07 0.55 6.08
C MET A 57 -5.64 -0.63 5.22
N ASP A 58 -5.91 -0.57 3.91
CA ASP A 58 -5.51 -1.55 2.90
C ASP A 58 -4.74 -0.85 1.78
N ASN A 59 -3.89 -1.60 1.05
CA ASN A 59 -3.08 -1.06 -0.04
C ASN A 59 -3.86 -0.87 -1.36
N ASN A 60 -5.17 -0.68 -1.29
CA ASN A 60 -6.01 -0.47 -2.47
C ASN A 60 -6.34 1.02 -2.66
N PRO A 61 -6.25 1.52 -3.92
CA PRO A 61 -6.75 2.85 -4.26
C PRO A 61 -8.26 2.93 -4.00
N ASP A 62 -8.74 4.06 -3.49
CA ASP A 62 -10.15 4.24 -3.17
C ASP A 62 -10.78 5.35 -4.01
N LYS A 63 -12.08 5.23 -4.24
CA LYS A 63 -12.93 6.17 -4.95
C LYS A 63 -14.09 6.60 -4.06
N ILE A 64 -14.22 7.90 -3.81
CA ILE A 64 -15.21 8.45 -2.91
C ILE A 64 -16.15 9.36 -3.70
N ASN A 65 -17.44 9.14 -3.56
CA ASN A 65 -18.48 10.02 -4.09
C ASN A 65 -19.12 10.81 -2.94
N LEU A 66 -19.16 12.12 -3.08
CA LEU A 66 -19.70 13.03 -2.09
C LEU A 66 -20.77 13.93 -2.72
N THR A 67 -21.89 14.09 -2.02
CA THR A 67 -22.97 14.97 -2.44
C THR A 67 -23.39 15.86 -1.28
N PHE A 68 -23.29 17.17 -1.45
CA PHE A 68 -23.72 18.18 -0.49
C PHE A 68 -24.84 19.02 -1.09
N LYS A 69 -25.91 19.24 -0.31
CA LYS A 69 -27.06 20.07 -0.70
C LYS A 69 -27.41 21.03 0.44
N GLY A 70 -27.61 22.29 0.12
CA GLY A 70 -27.93 23.33 1.09
C GLY A 70 -26.72 23.80 1.89
N LYS A 71 -26.96 24.72 2.84
CA LYS A 71 -25.86 25.34 3.62
C LYS A 71 -25.11 24.31 4.44
N SER A 72 -23.86 24.06 4.07
CA SER A 72 -22.97 23.13 4.76
C SER A 72 -21.50 23.54 4.62
N VAL A 73 -20.72 23.35 5.70
CA VAL A 73 -19.27 23.47 5.67
C VAL A 73 -18.71 22.09 5.45
N VAL A 74 -18.02 21.90 4.34
CA VAL A 74 -17.39 20.63 3.95
C VAL A 74 -16.00 20.55 4.55
N THR A 75 -15.74 19.49 5.27
CA THR A 75 -14.47 19.24 5.97
C THR A 75 -13.93 17.85 5.60
N ALA A 76 -12.67 17.59 5.93
CA ALA A 76 -12.08 16.29 5.72
C ALA A 76 -12.82 15.15 6.47
N LYS A 77 -13.55 15.47 7.55
CA LYS A 77 -14.40 14.49 8.26
C LYS A 77 -15.49 13.90 7.36
N ASP A 78 -16.00 14.69 6.41
CA ASP A 78 -17.06 14.23 5.51
C ASP A 78 -16.56 13.19 4.51
N LEU A 79 -15.26 13.28 4.12
CA LEU A 79 -14.60 12.23 3.35
C LEU A 79 -14.49 10.93 4.16
N GLN A 80 -14.17 11.01 5.47
CA GLN A 80 -14.10 9.84 6.34
C GLN A 80 -15.44 9.10 6.45
N ASN A 81 -16.55 9.85 6.45
CA ASN A 81 -17.88 9.25 6.55
C ASN A 81 -18.30 8.50 5.27
N ALA A 82 -17.64 8.76 4.15
CA ALA A 82 -17.96 8.16 2.86
C ALA A 82 -17.23 6.84 2.60
N SER A 83 -16.12 6.56 3.30
CA SER A 83 -15.37 5.31 3.14
C SER A 83 -14.70 4.87 4.45
N ASN A 84 -14.60 3.53 4.62
CA ASN A 84 -13.91 2.90 5.74
C ASN A 84 -12.52 2.35 5.37
N GLN A 85 -12.09 2.50 4.10
CA GLN A 85 -10.82 1.93 3.61
C GLN A 85 -9.60 2.76 4.03
N PHE A 86 -9.81 3.98 4.49
CA PHE A 86 -8.77 4.88 4.98
C PHE A 86 -9.21 5.59 6.26
N LYS A 87 -8.22 6.08 6.99
CA LYS A 87 -8.42 6.97 8.14
C LYS A 87 -7.87 8.35 7.84
N ILE A 88 -8.67 9.40 8.09
CA ILE A 88 -8.22 10.78 7.96
C ILE A 88 -7.56 11.23 9.26
N LEU A 89 -6.36 11.77 9.15
CA LEU A 89 -5.54 12.19 10.28
C LEU A 89 -5.84 13.63 10.73
N ASN A 90 -6.37 14.46 9.81
CA ASN A 90 -6.74 15.85 10.06
C ASN A 90 -8.21 16.15 9.73
N PRO A 91 -9.19 15.58 10.46
CA PRO A 91 -10.61 15.65 10.11
C PRO A 91 -11.20 17.09 10.16
N LYS A 92 -10.52 18.02 10.82
CA LYS A 92 -10.92 19.44 10.90
C LYS A 92 -10.46 20.28 9.70
N GLN A 93 -9.72 19.68 8.74
CA GLN A 93 -9.26 20.41 7.56
C GLN A 93 -10.48 20.90 6.77
N TYR A 94 -10.54 22.21 6.58
CA TYR A 94 -11.55 22.87 5.75
C TYR A 94 -11.32 22.55 4.28
N ILE A 95 -12.38 22.26 3.56
CA ILE A 95 -12.36 22.03 2.11
C ILE A 95 -13.08 23.15 1.38
N THR A 96 -14.38 23.34 1.65
CA THR A 96 -15.18 24.43 1.09
C THR A 96 -16.47 24.67 1.89
N GLU A 97 -17.24 25.70 1.53
CA GLU A 97 -18.55 25.99 2.10
C GLU A 97 -19.61 26.06 0.98
N VAL A 98 -20.70 25.32 1.14
CA VAL A 98 -21.86 25.32 0.22
C VAL A 98 -22.94 26.23 0.80
N ASN A 99 -23.50 27.12 -0.03
CA ASN A 99 -24.57 28.05 0.35
C ASN A 99 -25.94 27.33 0.39
N SER A 100 -26.96 28.01 0.92
CA SER A 100 -28.31 27.44 1.08
C SER A 100 -28.97 26.96 -0.22
N SER A 101 -28.65 27.58 -1.35
CA SER A 101 -29.12 27.20 -2.69
C SER A 101 -28.13 26.38 -3.50
N GLY A 102 -26.95 26.09 -2.92
CA GLY A 102 -25.87 25.38 -3.61
C GLY A 102 -26.06 23.86 -3.58
N LYS A 103 -25.49 23.22 -4.59
CA LYS A 103 -25.29 21.77 -4.71
C LYS A 103 -23.85 21.53 -5.10
N LEU A 104 -23.17 20.62 -4.42
CA LEU A 104 -21.82 20.21 -4.74
C LEU A 104 -21.79 18.68 -4.80
N GLU A 105 -21.50 18.15 -5.98
CA GLU A 105 -21.26 16.72 -6.20
C GLU A 105 -19.83 16.55 -6.67
N MET A 106 -19.07 15.75 -5.94
CA MET A 106 -17.67 15.50 -6.26
C MET A 106 -17.32 14.02 -6.10
N GLU A 107 -16.49 13.56 -7.01
CA GLU A 107 -15.80 12.28 -6.94
C GLU A 107 -14.32 12.55 -6.70
N ILE A 108 -13.75 11.90 -5.68
CA ILE A 108 -12.34 12.01 -5.33
C ILE A 108 -11.71 10.65 -5.45
N ARG A 109 -10.53 10.57 -6.08
CA ARG A 109 -9.73 9.35 -6.15
C ARG A 109 -8.47 9.51 -5.31
N ILE A 110 -8.21 8.52 -4.47
CA ILE A 110 -7.03 8.44 -3.61
C ILE A 110 -6.12 7.37 -4.20
N GLY A 111 -4.88 7.74 -4.45
CA GLY A 111 -3.84 6.84 -4.93
C GLY A 111 -2.76 6.59 -3.89
N ILE A 112 -1.95 5.57 -4.16
CA ILE A 112 -0.72 5.26 -3.44
C ILE A 112 0.45 5.57 -4.36
N GLY A 113 1.45 6.22 -3.84
CA GLY A 113 2.64 6.58 -4.61
C GLY A 113 3.81 6.93 -3.72
N MET A 114 4.88 7.40 -4.32
CA MET A 114 6.12 7.81 -3.63
C MET A 114 6.50 9.23 -4.04
N GLY A 115 7.03 10.02 -3.10
CA GLY A 115 7.54 11.34 -3.34
C GLY A 115 6.47 12.35 -3.80
N TYR A 116 6.77 13.08 -4.87
CA TYR A 116 5.89 14.05 -5.52
C TYR A 116 5.65 13.64 -6.96
N VAL A 117 4.39 13.53 -7.33
CA VAL A 117 3.94 13.20 -8.69
C VAL A 117 3.16 14.40 -9.24
N PRO A 118 3.64 15.03 -10.34
CA PRO A 118 2.92 16.12 -11.00
C PRO A 118 1.59 15.63 -11.60
N SER A 119 0.65 16.56 -11.80
CA SER A 119 -0.66 16.25 -12.38
C SER A 119 -0.57 15.58 -13.75
N GLU A 120 0.40 15.98 -14.58
CA GLU A 120 0.61 15.39 -15.90
C GLU A 120 1.04 13.91 -15.86
N GLU A 121 1.72 13.50 -14.79
CA GLU A 121 2.14 12.10 -14.58
C GLU A 121 1.03 11.26 -13.93
N ASN A 122 0.03 11.91 -13.31
CA ASN A 122 -1.18 11.26 -12.78
C ASN A 122 -2.25 11.01 -13.86
N ASP A 123 -2.02 11.47 -15.11
CA ASP A 123 -3.00 11.33 -16.17
C ASP A 123 -3.15 9.87 -16.61
N LEU A 124 -4.38 9.32 -16.53
CA LEU A 124 -4.71 7.95 -16.88
C LEU A 124 -5.48 7.91 -18.20
N PRO A 125 -5.18 6.99 -19.13
CA PRO A 125 -5.73 6.98 -20.47
C PRO A 125 -7.25 6.76 -20.58
N ASN A 126 -7.95 6.44 -19.49
CA ASN A 126 -9.39 6.14 -19.48
C ASN A 126 -10.18 6.91 -18.41
N LEU A 127 -9.76 8.13 -18.09
CA LEU A 127 -10.52 8.96 -17.16
C LEU A 127 -11.81 9.49 -17.79
N PRO A 128 -12.91 9.58 -17.03
CA PRO A 128 -14.14 10.25 -17.48
C PRO A 128 -13.87 11.71 -17.83
N LEU A 129 -14.58 12.24 -18.81
CA LEU A 129 -14.53 13.66 -19.15
C LEU A 129 -14.84 14.53 -17.93
N GLY A 130 -14.09 15.63 -17.76
CA GLY A 130 -14.23 16.53 -16.61
C GLY A 130 -13.49 16.05 -15.34
N THR A 131 -12.70 14.98 -15.42
CA THR A 131 -11.81 14.59 -14.32
C THR A 131 -10.55 15.44 -14.36
N LEU A 132 -10.26 16.10 -13.23
CA LEU A 132 -9.07 16.92 -13.04
C LEU A 132 -7.98 16.08 -12.37
N SER A 133 -6.83 15.95 -13.03
CA SER A 133 -5.64 15.35 -12.43
C SER A 133 -4.98 16.33 -11.47
N ILE A 134 -4.58 15.88 -10.28
CA ILE A 134 -4.03 16.71 -9.21
C ILE A 134 -2.60 16.27 -8.95
N ASP A 135 -1.69 17.26 -8.80
CA ASP A 135 -0.34 16.97 -8.31
C ASP A 135 -0.40 16.45 -6.87
N SER A 136 0.26 15.33 -6.63
CA SER A 136 0.11 14.54 -5.41
C SER A 136 1.42 14.49 -4.62
N ILE A 137 1.33 14.76 -3.31
CA ILE A 137 2.45 14.67 -2.37
C ILE A 137 2.23 13.42 -1.52
N PHE A 138 2.90 12.34 -1.88
CA PHE A 138 2.77 11.05 -1.19
C PHE A 138 3.72 10.92 0.01
N ASN A 139 4.72 11.80 0.12
CA ASN A 139 5.73 11.70 1.17
C ASN A 139 5.14 11.89 2.59
N PRO A 140 5.19 10.84 3.46
CA PRO A 140 4.70 10.94 4.81
C PRO A 140 5.66 11.66 5.76
N VAL A 141 6.94 11.82 5.40
CA VAL A 141 7.95 12.49 6.23
C VAL A 141 8.01 13.97 5.86
N THR A 142 7.67 14.83 6.80
CA THR A 142 7.57 16.29 6.58
C THR A 142 8.88 17.02 6.88
N LYS A 143 9.67 16.54 7.85
CA LYS A 143 10.94 17.17 8.22
C LYS A 143 11.87 16.17 8.91
N VAL A 144 13.14 16.20 8.53
CA VAL A 144 14.21 15.49 9.22
C VAL A 144 15.31 16.50 9.56
N THR A 145 15.79 16.46 10.80
CA THR A 145 16.97 17.19 11.23
C THR A 145 17.85 16.24 12.03
N TYR A 146 19.16 16.39 11.93
CA TYR A 146 20.11 15.59 12.69
C TYR A 146 21.21 16.48 13.27
N ASP A 147 21.81 16.01 14.35
CA ASP A 147 22.94 16.63 15.04
C ASP A 147 23.91 15.53 15.48
N VAL A 148 25.19 15.75 15.28
CA VAL A 148 26.26 14.84 15.64
C VAL A 148 27.17 15.50 16.65
N LYS A 149 27.35 14.88 17.82
CA LYS A 149 28.18 15.40 18.91
C LYS A 149 29.16 14.33 19.38
N PRO A 150 30.43 14.70 19.63
CA PRO A 150 31.37 13.78 20.25
C PRO A 150 30.95 13.43 21.68
N VAL A 151 31.21 12.19 22.09
CA VAL A 151 30.98 11.76 23.49
C VAL A 151 32.10 12.34 24.38
N PRO A 152 31.78 13.20 25.36
CA PRO A 152 32.76 13.77 26.25
C PRO A 152 33.48 12.65 27.08
N GLY A 153 34.81 12.65 27.10
CA GLY A 153 35.61 11.72 27.90
C GLY A 153 35.75 10.31 27.33
N ALA A 154 35.28 10.04 26.13
CA ALA A 154 35.55 8.77 25.45
C ALA A 154 37.03 8.69 25.04
N LYS A 155 37.67 7.52 25.26
CA LYS A 155 39.06 7.26 24.83
C LYS A 155 39.19 7.12 23.30
N GLU A 156 38.13 6.71 22.65
CA GLU A 156 38.03 6.57 21.20
C GLU A 156 37.10 7.65 20.64
N PRO A 157 37.22 8.07 19.36
CA PRO A 157 36.37 9.05 18.73
C PRO A 157 34.96 8.45 18.50
N ILE A 158 34.13 8.44 19.54
CA ILE A 158 32.73 7.99 19.51
C ILE A 158 31.84 9.21 19.42
N GLU A 159 30.83 9.14 18.56
CA GLU A 159 29.88 10.21 18.31
C GLU A 159 28.45 9.78 18.64
N ILE A 160 27.66 10.73 19.11
CA ILE A 160 26.21 10.57 19.32
C ILE A 160 25.49 11.21 18.14
N LEU A 161 24.71 10.42 17.39
CA LEU A 161 23.79 10.90 16.38
C LEU A 161 22.40 11.11 17.00
N THR A 162 21.94 12.37 16.97
CA THR A 162 20.57 12.71 17.36
C THR A 162 19.77 13.05 16.12
N MET A 163 18.69 12.31 15.87
CA MET A 163 17.78 12.56 14.74
C MET A 163 16.39 12.98 15.22
N ASN A 164 15.86 14.05 14.63
CA ASN A 164 14.50 14.49 14.83
C ASN A 164 13.72 14.28 13.53
N VAL A 165 12.78 13.35 13.55
CA VAL A 165 11.95 13.00 12.39
C VAL A 165 10.51 13.40 12.68
N LYS A 166 9.95 14.27 11.83
CA LYS A 166 8.55 14.69 11.87
C LYS A 166 7.80 14.06 10.69
N THR A 167 6.72 13.34 10.99
CA THR A 167 5.83 12.74 10.02
C THR A 167 4.47 13.46 10.01
N ASP A 168 3.64 13.16 9.03
CA ASP A 168 2.26 13.64 8.96
C ASP A 168 1.28 12.80 9.83
N GLY A 169 1.77 11.73 10.45
CA GLY A 169 1.01 10.81 11.31
C GLY A 169 0.54 9.53 10.60
N SER A 170 0.72 9.39 9.29
CA SER A 170 0.39 8.15 8.54
C SER A 170 1.34 7.01 8.89
N ILE A 171 2.62 7.34 9.12
CA ILE A 171 3.67 6.42 9.57
C ILE A 171 4.29 6.91 10.88
N SER A 172 4.74 5.99 11.74
CA SER A 172 5.50 6.38 12.92
C SER A 172 6.94 6.78 12.55
N PRO A 173 7.59 7.71 13.27
CA PRO A 173 8.99 8.07 13.00
C PRO A 173 9.96 6.88 13.07
N LYS A 174 9.69 5.90 13.94
CA LYS A 174 10.49 4.67 14.07
C LYS A 174 10.36 3.81 12.81
N ASP A 175 9.13 3.61 12.33
CA ASP A 175 8.88 2.80 11.15
C ASP A 175 9.45 3.46 9.89
N ALA A 176 9.39 4.81 9.81
CA ALA A 176 10.00 5.57 8.72
C ALA A 176 11.52 5.37 8.66
N ILE A 177 12.21 5.40 9.81
CA ILE A 177 13.65 5.14 9.90
C ILE A 177 13.96 3.68 9.53
N SER A 178 13.20 2.72 10.06
CA SER A 178 13.37 1.30 9.77
C SER A 178 13.18 0.99 8.29
N TYR A 179 12.13 1.56 7.68
CA TYR A 179 11.87 1.42 6.24
C TYR A 179 13.03 1.99 5.40
N SER A 180 13.50 3.20 5.76
CA SER A 180 14.62 3.83 5.05
C SER A 180 15.92 3.03 5.17
N ALA A 181 16.20 2.46 6.34
CA ALA A 181 17.36 1.60 6.55
C ALA A 181 17.27 0.31 5.70
N THR A 182 16.09 -0.31 5.65
CA THR A 182 15.85 -1.48 4.81
C THR A 182 16.02 -1.14 3.32
N TYR A 183 15.45 -0.01 2.87
CA TYR A 183 15.57 0.46 1.50
C TYR A 183 17.04 0.67 1.10
N ILE A 184 17.85 1.32 1.94
CA ILE A 184 19.29 1.52 1.70
C ILE A 184 20.01 0.18 1.66
N ARG A 185 19.72 -0.73 2.58
CA ARG A 185 20.32 -2.07 2.62
C ARG A 185 20.04 -2.85 1.34
N GLU A 186 18.81 -2.83 0.83
CA GLU A 186 18.46 -3.50 -0.42
C GLU A 186 19.24 -2.92 -1.61
N HIS A 187 19.41 -1.60 -1.67
CA HIS A 187 20.23 -0.97 -2.73
C HIS A 187 21.71 -1.31 -2.61
N LEU A 188 22.24 -1.42 -1.39
CA LEU A 188 23.65 -1.81 -1.19
C LEU A 188 23.94 -3.24 -1.62
N LYS A 189 22.96 -4.14 -1.63
CA LYS A 189 23.11 -5.50 -2.17
C LYS A 189 23.55 -5.50 -3.64
N PHE A 190 23.12 -4.50 -4.45
CA PHE A 190 23.57 -4.37 -5.82
C PHE A 190 25.05 -4.04 -5.90
N VAL A 191 25.60 -3.26 -4.95
CA VAL A 191 27.03 -2.94 -4.88
C VAL A 191 27.83 -4.17 -4.43
N GLU A 192 27.33 -4.93 -3.44
CA GLU A 192 27.94 -6.19 -3.00
C GLU A 192 27.99 -7.23 -4.12
N ALA A 193 26.97 -7.26 -4.97
CA ALA A 193 26.88 -8.19 -6.09
C ALA A 193 27.91 -7.92 -7.21
N ILE A 194 28.56 -6.75 -7.23
CA ILE A 194 29.64 -6.49 -8.18
C ILE A 194 30.82 -7.44 -7.90
N ALA A 195 31.10 -7.72 -6.61
CA ALA A 195 32.15 -8.65 -6.21
C ALA A 195 31.66 -10.11 -6.14
N ASN A 196 30.39 -10.33 -5.83
CA ASN A 196 29.77 -11.64 -5.64
C ASN A 196 28.43 -11.71 -6.41
N PRO A 197 28.42 -12.07 -7.70
CA PRO A 197 27.21 -12.10 -8.52
C PRO A 197 26.10 -13.04 -7.98
N GLU A 198 26.46 -14.06 -7.21
CA GLU A 198 25.53 -15.02 -6.58
C GLU A 198 24.54 -14.33 -5.62
N ILE A 199 24.91 -13.18 -5.03
CA ILE A 199 24.03 -12.41 -4.14
C ILE A 199 22.80 -11.88 -4.88
N LEU A 200 22.92 -11.53 -6.15
CA LEU A 200 21.81 -11.08 -6.99
C LEU A 200 20.83 -12.23 -7.36
N GLU A 201 21.34 -13.45 -7.46
CA GLU A 201 20.47 -14.62 -7.71
C GLU A 201 19.63 -14.95 -6.49
N ILE A 202 20.19 -14.81 -5.29
CA ILE A 202 19.48 -14.95 -4.02
C ILE A 202 18.41 -13.86 -3.85
N SER A 203 18.73 -12.61 -4.23
CA SER A 203 17.76 -11.49 -4.13
C SER A 203 16.70 -11.47 -5.23
N LYS A 204 16.94 -12.07 -6.40
CA LYS A 204 15.93 -12.30 -7.45
C LYS A 204 14.95 -13.43 -7.10
N GLY A 205 15.28 -14.26 -6.11
CA GLY A 205 14.46 -15.38 -5.66
C GLY A 205 13.18 -14.99 -4.93
N VAL A 206 13.04 -13.72 -4.49
CA VAL A 206 11.82 -13.23 -3.84
C VAL A 206 11.13 -12.22 -4.76
N SER A 207 10.60 -12.71 -5.89
CA SER A 207 9.64 -11.93 -6.68
C SER A 207 8.34 -11.77 -5.88
N ASP A 208 7.56 -10.71 -6.14
CA ASP A 208 6.21 -10.55 -5.56
C ASP A 208 5.35 -11.80 -5.78
N GLU A 209 5.57 -12.52 -6.88
CA GLU A 209 4.96 -13.83 -7.19
C GLU A 209 5.41 -14.91 -6.19
N THR A 210 6.69 -14.93 -5.80
CA THR A 210 7.20 -15.92 -4.84
C THR A 210 6.70 -15.63 -3.42
N LEU A 211 6.58 -14.35 -3.04
CA LEU A 211 5.96 -13.93 -1.78
C LEU A 211 4.46 -14.26 -1.75
N ALA A 212 3.74 -14.01 -2.84
CA ALA A 212 2.34 -14.39 -2.97
C ALA A 212 2.17 -15.92 -2.89
N LEU A 213 3.03 -16.67 -3.57
CA LEU A 213 3.05 -18.14 -3.53
C LEU A 213 3.38 -18.66 -2.13
N ARG A 214 4.33 -18.05 -1.42
CA ARG A 214 4.68 -18.39 -0.03
C ARG A 214 3.52 -18.12 0.94
N ASN A 215 2.86 -16.98 0.81
CA ASN A 215 1.67 -16.66 1.60
C ASN A 215 0.55 -17.66 1.36
N LEU A 216 0.34 -18.05 0.11
CA LEU A 216 -0.64 -19.06 -0.28
C LEU A 216 -0.30 -20.44 0.29
N LEU A 217 0.96 -20.86 0.25
CA LEU A 217 1.44 -22.13 0.79
C LEU A 217 1.32 -22.22 2.32
N ASN A 218 1.40 -21.08 3.02
CA ASN A 218 1.26 -20.99 4.47
C ASN A 218 -0.21 -20.87 4.95
N GLN A 219 -1.17 -20.76 4.03
CA GLN A 219 -2.59 -20.78 4.39
C GLN A 219 -3.00 -22.14 4.96
N ALA A 220 -3.96 -22.09 5.90
CA ALA A 220 -4.53 -23.29 6.49
C ALA A 220 -5.51 -23.96 5.49
N ILE A 221 -5.63 -25.29 5.57
CA ILE A 221 -6.48 -26.06 4.66
C ILE A 221 -7.97 -25.73 4.82
N ASP A 222 -8.41 -25.20 5.97
CA ASP A 222 -9.79 -24.76 6.23
C ASP A 222 -10.20 -23.58 5.32
N GLU A 223 -9.25 -22.76 4.88
CA GLU A 223 -9.48 -21.65 3.95
C GLU A 223 -9.71 -22.12 2.50
N MET A 224 -9.41 -23.38 2.18
CA MET A 224 -9.56 -23.92 0.81
C MET A 224 -11.03 -24.21 0.41
N GLU A 225 -12.02 -23.99 1.29
CA GLU A 225 -13.45 -24.30 1.02
C GLU A 225 -13.69 -25.70 0.47
N LEU A 226 -13.08 -26.70 1.08
CA LEU A 226 -13.23 -28.11 0.71
C LEU A 226 -14.54 -28.71 1.24
N SER A 227 -14.99 -29.80 0.64
CA SER A 227 -16.09 -30.57 1.21
C SER A 227 -15.72 -31.08 2.62
N VAL A 228 -16.71 -31.17 3.51
CA VAL A 228 -16.55 -31.66 4.90
C VAL A 228 -15.82 -33.01 4.93
N ARG A 229 -16.05 -33.85 3.94
CA ARG A 229 -15.43 -35.17 3.85
C ARG A 229 -13.95 -35.06 3.52
N SER A 230 -13.57 -34.25 2.52
CA SER A 230 -12.18 -34.03 2.13
C SER A 230 -11.39 -33.37 3.23
N PHE A 231 -11.96 -32.35 3.89
CA PHE A 231 -11.37 -31.68 5.04
C PHE A 231 -11.09 -32.64 6.20
N ASN A 232 -12.08 -33.43 6.62
CA ASN A 232 -11.93 -34.39 7.73
C ASN A 232 -10.86 -35.47 7.41
N CYS A 233 -10.71 -35.87 6.13
CA CYS A 233 -9.69 -36.81 5.73
C CYS A 233 -8.29 -36.21 5.82
N LEU A 234 -8.11 -34.95 5.44
CA LEU A 234 -6.83 -34.23 5.54
C LEU A 234 -6.45 -33.99 7.00
N GLN A 235 -7.41 -33.60 7.84
CA GLN A 235 -7.21 -33.45 9.27
C GLN A 235 -6.82 -34.77 9.94
N ALA A 236 -7.46 -35.87 9.58
CA ALA A 236 -7.09 -37.22 10.06
C ALA A 236 -5.71 -37.68 9.57
N ALA A 237 -5.25 -37.18 8.41
CA ALA A 237 -3.90 -37.40 7.89
C ALA A 237 -2.84 -36.47 8.53
N GLY A 238 -3.23 -35.56 9.42
CA GLY A 238 -2.35 -34.62 10.11
C GLY A 238 -1.87 -33.47 9.22
N ILE A 239 -2.50 -33.22 8.06
CA ILE A 239 -2.18 -32.16 7.12
C ILE A 239 -2.98 -30.92 7.53
N LYS A 240 -2.30 -29.81 7.82
CA LYS A 240 -2.93 -28.56 8.32
C LYS A 240 -2.76 -27.39 7.37
N TYR A 241 -1.69 -27.34 6.59
CA TYR A 241 -1.33 -26.25 5.71
C TYR A 241 -1.23 -26.69 4.26
N ILE A 242 -1.40 -25.78 3.31
CA ILE A 242 -1.35 -26.06 1.88
C ILE A 242 0.04 -26.60 1.47
N HIS A 243 1.13 -26.06 2.04
CA HIS A 243 2.48 -26.56 1.74
C HIS A 243 2.69 -28.03 2.09
N GLU A 244 2.05 -28.53 3.14
CA GLU A 244 2.12 -29.96 3.52
C GLU A 244 1.36 -30.83 2.51
N LEU A 245 0.28 -30.28 1.92
CA LEU A 245 -0.52 -30.97 0.93
C LEU A 245 0.21 -31.08 -0.42
N VAL A 246 0.75 -29.97 -0.95
CA VAL A 246 1.43 -29.93 -2.25
C VAL A 246 2.75 -30.69 -2.25
N SER A 247 3.40 -30.86 -1.09
CA SER A 247 4.62 -31.68 -0.96
C SER A 247 4.36 -33.19 -1.09
N LYS A 248 3.11 -33.64 -1.03
CA LYS A 248 2.74 -35.04 -1.17
C LYS A 248 2.49 -35.38 -2.64
N GLU A 249 2.70 -36.63 -2.99
CA GLU A 249 2.28 -37.18 -4.29
C GLU A 249 0.83 -37.65 -4.24
N GLU A 250 0.12 -37.58 -5.36
CA GLU A 250 -1.27 -38.09 -5.49
C GLU A 250 -1.41 -39.54 -5.02
N ASN A 251 -0.42 -40.40 -5.35
CA ASN A 251 -0.41 -41.77 -4.92
C ASN A 251 -0.31 -42.00 -3.42
N GLN A 252 0.31 -41.04 -2.70
CA GLN A 252 0.40 -41.07 -1.23
C GLN A 252 -0.94 -40.71 -0.59
N MET A 253 -1.70 -39.77 -1.21
CA MET A 253 -3.01 -39.37 -0.75
C MET A 253 -4.02 -40.54 -0.78
N LEU A 254 -3.96 -41.38 -1.77
CA LEU A 254 -4.83 -42.59 -1.89
C LEU A 254 -4.57 -43.65 -0.80
N LYS A 255 -3.42 -43.59 -0.10
CA LYS A 255 -3.10 -44.54 0.99
C LYS A 255 -3.77 -44.15 2.32
N TYR A 256 -4.28 -42.92 2.46
CA TYR A 256 -4.93 -42.49 3.71
C TYR A 256 -6.32 -43.15 3.85
N LYS A 257 -6.64 -43.55 5.06
CA LYS A 257 -7.91 -44.20 5.41
C LYS A 257 -9.08 -43.27 5.12
N ASN A 258 -10.10 -43.75 4.44
CA ASN A 258 -11.30 -43.02 4.03
C ASN A 258 -11.10 -41.96 2.90
N PHE A 259 -9.92 -41.87 2.31
CA PHE A 259 -9.64 -40.95 1.19
C PHE A 259 -9.94 -41.68 -0.16
N GLY A 260 -10.89 -41.12 -0.91
CA GLY A 260 -11.35 -41.74 -2.16
C GLY A 260 -10.98 -40.92 -3.41
N ARG A 261 -11.14 -41.50 -4.59
CA ARG A 261 -10.84 -40.85 -5.88
C ARG A 261 -11.60 -39.54 -6.07
N LYS A 262 -12.86 -39.43 -5.59
CA LYS A 262 -13.65 -38.19 -5.67
C LYS A 262 -13.03 -37.03 -4.85
N SER A 263 -12.53 -37.35 -3.64
CA SER A 263 -11.84 -36.33 -2.81
C SER A 263 -10.50 -35.95 -3.41
N LEU A 264 -9.80 -36.86 -4.08
CA LEU A 264 -8.55 -36.55 -4.81
C LEU A 264 -8.82 -35.59 -5.97
N THR A 265 -9.84 -35.88 -6.81
CA THR A 265 -10.22 -34.97 -7.91
C THR A 265 -10.57 -33.59 -7.43
N GLU A 266 -11.37 -33.48 -6.34
CA GLU A 266 -11.70 -32.19 -5.72
C GLU A 266 -10.46 -31.39 -5.31
N LEU A 267 -9.45 -32.06 -4.71
CA LEU A 267 -8.21 -31.43 -4.30
C LEU A 267 -7.35 -31.03 -5.51
N VAL A 268 -7.25 -31.87 -6.54
CA VAL A 268 -6.52 -31.55 -7.78
C VAL A 268 -7.13 -30.32 -8.45
N ASP A 269 -8.46 -30.27 -8.58
CA ASP A 269 -9.17 -29.15 -9.19
C ASP A 269 -8.97 -27.86 -8.38
N LYS A 270 -9.04 -27.95 -7.04
CA LYS A 270 -8.85 -26.80 -6.17
C LYS A 270 -7.40 -26.29 -6.19
N LEU A 271 -6.42 -27.16 -6.09
CA LEU A 271 -4.99 -26.81 -6.22
C LEU A 271 -4.69 -26.17 -7.58
N SER A 272 -5.23 -26.75 -8.66
CA SER A 272 -5.05 -26.21 -10.02
C SER A 272 -5.64 -24.82 -10.18
N SER A 273 -6.80 -24.53 -9.54
CA SER A 273 -7.41 -23.20 -9.53
C SER A 273 -6.56 -22.17 -8.81
N MET A 274 -5.69 -22.61 -7.87
CA MET A 274 -4.74 -21.79 -7.12
C MET A 274 -3.35 -21.74 -7.77
N GLY A 275 -3.17 -22.37 -8.95
CA GLY A 275 -1.89 -22.48 -9.64
C GLY A 275 -0.90 -23.47 -8.99
N LEU A 276 -1.40 -24.38 -8.15
CA LEU A 276 -0.61 -25.38 -7.42
C LEU A 276 -0.87 -26.80 -7.96
N HIS A 277 0.04 -27.72 -7.67
CA HIS A 277 -0.13 -29.14 -7.98
C HIS A 277 0.57 -30.04 -6.95
N PHE A 278 0.17 -31.28 -6.87
CA PHE A 278 0.83 -32.27 -6.03
C PHE A 278 2.28 -32.54 -6.50
N GLY A 279 3.18 -32.85 -5.55
CA GLY A 279 4.58 -33.14 -5.84
C GLY A 279 5.42 -31.91 -6.18
N MET A 280 4.99 -30.70 -5.82
CA MET A 280 5.79 -29.47 -6.00
C MET A 280 7.03 -29.51 -5.12
N ASP A 281 8.19 -29.14 -5.67
CA ASP A 281 9.39 -28.87 -4.87
C ASP A 281 9.29 -27.47 -4.25
N ILE A 282 8.81 -27.44 -3.02
CA ILE A 282 8.65 -26.21 -2.22
C ILE A 282 9.89 -25.89 -1.36
N SER A 283 10.94 -26.73 -1.41
CA SER A 283 12.13 -26.60 -0.57
C SER A 283 12.83 -25.25 -0.75
N LYS A 284 12.90 -24.74 -1.99
CA LYS A 284 13.48 -23.44 -2.31
C LYS A 284 12.60 -22.25 -1.90
N ILE A 285 11.28 -22.45 -1.85
CA ILE A 285 10.29 -21.42 -1.52
C ILE A 285 10.18 -21.27 0.00
N MET A 286 10.35 -22.37 0.74
CA MET A 286 10.21 -22.41 2.21
C MET A 286 11.54 -22.33 2.97
N ALA A 287 12.70 -22.44 2.30
CA ALA A 287 14.04 -22.56 2.94
C ALA A 287 14.64 -21.26 3.48
N GLU A 288 13.94 -20.11 3.45
CA GLU A 288 14.45 -18.82 3.94
C GLU A 288 13.93 -18.45 5.34
N GLU A 289 13.96 -19.38 6.29
CA GLU A 289 13.94 -19.10 7.72
C GLU A 289 15.21 -19.67 8.38
N GLY A 290 16.27 -18.87 8.39
CA GLY A 290 17.51 -19.13 9.10
C GLY A 290 18.21 -17.82 9.37
#